data_9dd243328c56582a5a0311169808c7f5
#
_entry.id   9dd243328c56582a5a0311169808c7f5
#
_cell.length_a   1.000
_cell.length_b   1.000
_cell.length_c   1.000
_cell.angle_alpha   90.00
_cell.angle_beta   90.00
_cell.angle_gamma   90.00
#
_symmetry.space_group_name_H-M   'P 1'
#
loop_
_entity.id
_entity.type
_entity.pdbx_description
1 polymer ?
#
loop_
_entity_poly.entity_id
_entity_poly.type
_entity_poly.pdbx_seq_one_letter_code
_entity_poly.pdbx_strand_id
1 'polypeptide(L)'
;KCDLPNKNISKIKNELMQYELIAEDLSGDTLFVEVSATKKQNLDKLKENILLQSEILDLRASTTGLATGVVIESKIDKGKGPVSTILISNGLLKKGDYFVCGNTWGKIRAMIDYEGKIVNEATPSMPVEILGMNDSAFAGAEFLVTEDEDKAKEIAKFRKENNSGNNNILKAKDKTTLFENKDSKEELNIIIKSDVQGSNEALKNSIDKIVHAEVKSKIILSDIGMINETDVSLAKASEAILIGFNVKPNREAKKLAEEQNIEIKYFNIIYEALEYVEKALSGLLEPDIKETVSGSAEIQKVFKVSNAGRIAGSKVVDGEIKNKSKARITRDGVVVYDGEIISIFREKNQVKEVKTGQECGIALKDFIDFKEKDIIESYLVEKIERKI
;
A
#
# COMPACT_ATOMS: atom_id res chain seq x y z
N LYS A 1 -25.14 7.69 -9.53
CA LYS A 1 -25.65 7.93 -8.15
C LYS A 1 -26.44 9.24 -8.07
N CYS A 2 -27.40 9.44 -9.02
CA CYS A 2 -28.21 10.67 -9.09
C CYS A 2 -29.18 10.85 -7.89
N ASP A 3 -29.27 9.87 -7.00
CA ASP A 3 -30.05 9.88 -5.77
C ASP A 3 -29.35 10.55 -4.57
N LEU A 4 -28.05 10.80 -4.65
CA LEU A 4 -27.30 11.41 -3.55
C LEU A 4 -27.59 12.91 -3.42
N PRO A 5 -27.72 13.45 -2.17
CA PRO A 5 -28.04 14.86 -1.94
C PRO A 5 -26.94 15.82 -2.43
N ASN A 6 -25.69 15.37 -2.43
CA ASN A 6 -24.52 16.18 -2.82
C ASN A 6 -24.10 15.99 -4.27
N LYS A 7 -25.01 15.48 -5.13
CA LYS A 7 -24.72 15.32 -6.56
C LYS A 7 -24.44 16.67 -7.23
N ASN A 8 -23.38 16.74 -8.02
CA ASN A 8 -23.08 17.88 -8.87
C ASN A 8 -22.82 17.41 -10.29
N ILE A 9 -23.89 17.26 -11.06
CA ILE A 9 -23.87 16.74 -12.43
C ILE A 9 -23.12 17.68 -13.35
N SER A 10 -23.32 19.00 -13.20
CA SER A 10 -22.64 19.99 -14.02
C SER A 10 -21.11 19.96 -13.82
N LYS A 11 -20.65 19.75 -12.57
CA LYS A 11 -19.22 19.61 -12.29
C LYS A 11 -18.64 18.36 -12.98
N ILE A 12 -19.34 17.22 -12.93
CA ILE A 12 -18.92 15.97 -13.58
C ILE A 12 -18.85 16.15 -15.10
N LYS A 13 -19.86 16.78 -15.71
CA LYS A 13 -19.84 17.07 -17.16
C LYS A 13 -18.66 17.97 -17.56
N ASN A 14 -18.37 19.00 -16.77
CA ASN A 14 -17.23 19.88 -17.01
C ASN A 14 -15.88 19.16 -16.84
N GLU A 15 -15.75 18.28 -15.87
CA GLU A 15 -14.53 17.47 -15.70
C GLU A 15 -14.33 16.50 -16.87
N LEU A 16 -15.41 15.84 -17.35
CA LEU A 16 -15.36 14.94 -18.49
C LEU A 16 -15.04 15.67 -19.81
N MET A 17 -15.47 16.94 -19.94
CA MET A 17 -15.15 17.78 -21.10
C MET A 17 -13.64 17.99 -21.24
N GLN A 18 -12.86 17.98 -20.16
CA GLN A 18 -11.39 18.07 -20.21
C GLN A 18 -10.75 16.86 -20.88
N TYR A 19 -11.47 15.75 -20.95
CA TYR A 19 -11.07 14.51 -21.63
C TYR A 19 -11.75 14.34 -23.00
N GLU A 20 -12.22 15.44 -23.60
CA GLU A 20 -12.90 15.46 -24.91
C GLU A 20 -14.25 14.70 -24.92
N LEU A 21 -14.82 14.36 -23.74
CA LEU A 21 -16.14 13.75 -23.62
C LEU A 21 -17.20 14.84 -23.44
N ILE A 22 -17.69 15.34 -24.57
CA ILE A 22 -18.68 16.43 -24.60
C ILE A 22 -20.06 15.83 -24.67
N ALA A 23 -20.96 16.23 -23.74
CA ALA A 23 -22.31 15.75 -23.70
C ALA A 23 -23.15 16.30 -24.88
N GLU A 24 -24.13 15.52 -25.33
CA GLU A 24 -25.04 15.89 -26.43
C GLU A 24 -25.78 17.20 -26.17
N ASP A 25 -26.19 17.48 -24.93
CA ASP A 25 -26.81 18.76 -24.51
C ASP A 25 -25.85 19.97 -24.57
N LEU A 26 -24.53 19.72 -24.72
CA LEU A 26 -23.49 20.73 -24.94
C LEU A 26 -22.94 20.67 -26.38
N SER A 27 -23.72 20.14 -27.32
CA SER A 27 -23.34 19.98 -28.74
C SER A 27 -22.21 19.00 -29.00
N GLY A 28 -22.01 18.02 -28.15
CA GLY A 28 -21.09 16.90 -28.32
C GLY A 28 -21.78 15.64 -28.82
N ASP A 29 -21.00 14.59 -29.00
CA ASP A 29 -21.45 13.30 -29.53
C ASP A 29 -21.62 12.22 -28.45
N THR A 30 -21.36 12.54 -27.18
CA THR A 30 -21.37 11.58 -26.09
C THR A 30 -22.73 11.54 -25.39
N LEU A 31 -23.38 10.36 -25.36
CA LEU A 31 -24.64 10.15 -24.66
C LEU A 31 -24.42 10.10 -23.14
N PHE A 32 -25.11 10.94 -22.40
CA PHE A 32 -25.06 10.99 -20.93
C PHE A 32 -26.40 10.52 -20.36
N VAL A 33 -26.36 9.57 -19.41
CA VAL A 33 -27.54 9.07 -18.71
C VAL A 33 -27.32 9.16 -17.20
N GLU A 34 -28.20 9.90 -16.52
CA GLU A 34 -28.20 9.99 -15.06
C GLU A 34 -28.96 8.79 -14.48
N VAL A 35 -28.26 7.94 -13.73
CA VAL A 35 -28.82 6.71 -13.15
C VAL A 35 -28.68 6.64 -11.64
N SER A 36 -29.63 5.93 -10.99
CA SER A 36 -29.49 5.43 -9.63
C SER A 36 -29.73 3.93 -9.62
N ALA A 37 -28.68 3.16 -9.27
CA ALA A 37 -28.78 1.72 -9.15
C ALA A 37 -29.66 1.30 -7.96
N THR A 38 -29.53 2.00 -6.81
CA THR A 38 -30.30 1.71 -5.61
C THR A 38 -31.79 2.00 -5.77
N LYS A 39 -32.14 3.13 -6.43
CA LYS A 39 -33.54 3.49 -6.72
C LYS A 39 -34.05 2.93 -8.04
N LYS A 40 -33.23 2.18 -8.79
CA LYS A 40 -33.56 1.64 -10.14
C LYS A 40 -34.06 2.72 -11.10
N GLN A 41 -33.56 3.94 -10.99
CA GLN A 41 -33.99 5.08 -11.79
C GLN A 41 -33.18 5.12 -13.10
N ASN A 42 -33.88 5.34 -14.24
CA ASN A 42 -33.34 5.48 -15.59
C ASN A 42 -32.48 4.29 -16.09
N LEU A 43 -32.61 3.09 -15.51
CA LEU A 43 -31.87 1.91 -15.97
C LEU A 43 -32.30 1.46 -17.37
N ASP A 44 -33.61 1.58 -17.69
CA ASP A 44 -34.11 1.21 -19.02
C ASP A 44 -33.60 2.21 -20.08
N LYS A 45 -33.59 3.52 -19.76
CA LYS A 45 -33.00 4.53 -20.64
C LYS A 45 -31.50 4.28 -20.89
N LEU A 46 -30.78 3.80 -19.87
CA LEU A 46 -29.38 3.41 -20.05
C LEU A 46 -29.24 2.25 -21.04
N LYS A 47 -30.08 1.23 -20.93
CA LYS A 47 -30.09 0.08 -21.87
C LYS A 47 -30.43 0.54 -23.30
N GLU A 48 -31.44 1.37 -23.45
CA GLU A 48 -31.82 1.95 -24.74
C GLU A 48 -30.66 2.71 -25.40
N ASN A 49 -29.98 3.56 -24.64
CA ASN A 49 -28.83 4.30 -25.15
C ASN A 49 -27.64 3.39 -25.52
N ILE A 50 -27.40 2.31 -24.77
CA ILE A 50 -26.38 1.31 -25.10
C ILE A 50 -26.75 0.61 -26.42
N LEU A 51 -28.00 0.22 -26.60
CA LEU A 51 -28.47 -0.40 -27.86
C LEU A 51 -28.34 0.57 -29.03
N LEU A 52 -28.78 1.80 -28.87
CA LEU A 52 -28.66 2.84 -29.91
C LEU A 52 -27.19 3.05 -30.33
N GLN A 53 -26.30 3.15 -29.36
CA GLN A 53 -24.87 3.33 -29.62
C GLN A 53 -24.28 2.09 -30.35
N SER A 54 -24.71 0.89 -29.98
CA SER A 54 -24.26 -0.34 -30.65
C SER A 54 -24.74 -0.45 -32.10
N GLU A 55 -25.94 0.04 -32.41
CA GLU A 55 -26.48 0.13 -33.77
C GLU A 55 -25.71 1.13 -34.62
N ILE A 56 -25.42 2.33 -34.07
CA ILE A 56 -24.63 3.37 -34.77
C ILE A 56 -23.22 2.86 -35.12
N LEU A 57 -22.59 2.10 -34.20
CA LEU A 57 -21.24 1.58 -34.41
C LEU A 57 -21.16 0.40 -35.38
N ASP A 58 -22.29 -0.21 -35.75
CA ASP A 58 -22.39 -1.37 -36.67
C ASP A 58 -21.35 -2.47 -36.35
N LEU A 59 -21.28 -2.86 -35.09
CA LEU A 59 -20.28 -3.81 -34.60
C LEU A 59 -20.47 -5.19 -35.22
N ARG A 60 -19.46 -5.63 -35.98
CA ARG A 60 -19.48 -6.93 -36.68
C ARG A 60 -18.36 -7.83 -36.20
N ALA A 61 -18.62 -9.14 -36.09
CA ALA A 61 -17.64 -10.15 -35.79
C ALA A 61 -17.79 -11.37 -36.70
N SER A 62 -16.69 -12.01 -37.08
CA SER A 62 -16.72 -13.27 -37.80
C SER A 62 -17.07 -14.40 -36.84
N THR A 63 -17.96 -15.27 -37.19
CA THR A 63 -18.29 -16.51 -36.48
C THR A 63 -17.54 -17.73 -37.05
N THR A 64 -16.66 -17.51 -38.02
CA THR A 64 -15.89 -18.58 -38.67
C THR A 64 -14.40 -18.36 -38.48
N GLY A 65 -13.61 -19.42 -38.48
CA GLY A 65 -12.16 -19.39 -38.28
C GLY A 65 -11.73 -19.57 -36.81
N LEU A 66 -10.43 -19.42 -36.59
CA LEU A 66 -9.81 -19.57 -35.28
C LEU A 66 -10.27 -18.45 -34.33
N ALA A 67 -10.61 -18.81 -33.11
CA ALA A 67 -11.10 -17.84 -32.14
C ALA A 67 -10.00 -16.91 -31.66
N THR A 68 -10.37 -15.64 -31.55
CA THR A 68 -9.56 -14.60 -30.86
C THR A 68 -10.40 -13.94 -29.79
N GLY A 69 -9.76 -13.43 -28.77
CA GLY A 69 -10.44 -12.78 -27.66
C GLY A 69 -9.48 -12.11 -26.70
N VAL A 70 -10.01 -11.73 -25.55
CA VAL A 70 -9.26 -11.08 -24.48
C VAL A 70 -9.58 -11.72 -23.13
N VAL A 71 -8.57 -11.84 -22.29
CA VAL A 71 -8.73 -12.30 -20.90
C VAL A 71 -9.36 -11.19 -20.07
N ILE A 72 -10.49 -11.49 -19.46
CA ILE A 72 -11.14 -10.57 -18.52
C ILE A 72 -10.54 -10.74 -17.12
N GLU A 73 -10.37 -12.01 -16.70
CA GLU A 73 -9.88 -12.35 -15.37
C GLU A 73 -9.22 -13.73 -15.38
N SER A 74 -8.28 -13.94 -14.46
CA SER A 74 -7.65 -15.24 -14.24
C SER A 74 -7.51 -15.51 -12.75
N LYS A 75 -7.76 -16.77 -12.36
CA LYS A 75 -7.67 -17.26 -10.99
C LYS A 75 -7.10 -18.67 -10.94
N ILE A 76 -6.61 -19.08 -9.78
CA ILE A 76 -6.21 -20.47 -9.52
C ILE A 76 -7.27 -21.12 -8.63
N ASP A 77 -8.01 -22.07 -9.21
CA ASP A 77 -9.01 -22.87 -8.51
C ASP A 77 -8.37 -24.14 -7.93
N LYS A 78 -8.74 -24.50 -6.68
CA LYS A 78 -8.16 -25.64 -5.96
C LYS A 78 -8.36 -27.00 -6.66
N GLY A 79 -9.45 -27.17 -7.40
CA GLY A 79 -9.80 -28.44 -8.03
C GLY A 79 -9.56 -28.44 -9.53
N LYS A 80 -9.62 -27.29 -10.16
CA LYS A 80 -9.58 -27.12 -11.61
C LYS A 80 -8.24 -26.61 -12.13
N GLY A 81 -7.36 -26.10 -11.23
CA GLY A 81 -6.10 -25.45 -11.59
C GLY A 81 -6.27 -24.03 -12.11
N PRO A 82 -5.40 -23.56 -13.02
CA PRO A 82 -5.55 -22.24 -13.63
C PRO A 82 -6.82 -22.16 -14.47
N VAL A 83 -7.63 -21.14 -14.23
CA VAL A 83 -8.91 -20.87 -14.87
C VAL A 83 -8.93 -19.41 -15.30
N SER A 84 -9.33 -19.14 -16.54
CA SER A 84 -9.48 -17.77 -17.03
C SER A 84 -10.85 -17.55 -17.66
N THR A 85 -11.43 -16.39 -17.40
CA THR A 85 -12.61 -15.89 -18.10
C THR A 85 -12.17 -15.11 -19.32
N ILE A 86 -12.63 -15.54 -20.48
CA ILE A 86 -12.28 -14.95 -21.78
C ILE A 86 -13.53 -14.40 -22.43
N LEU A 87 -13.41 -13.24 -23.05
CA LEU A 87 -14.42 -12.69 -23.96
C LEU A 87 -13.97 -12.93 -25.40
N ILE A 88 -14.72 -13.72 -26.14
CA ILE A 88 -14.43 -13.99 -27.53
C ILE A 88 -14.78 -12.79 -28.40
N SER A 89 -13.82 -12.33 -29.21
CA SER A 89 -13.98 -11.18 -30.12
C SER A 89 -14.32 -11.62 -31.53
N ASN A 90 -13.66 -12.66 -32.05
CA ASN A 90 -13.90 -13.22 -33.39
C ASN A 90 -13.70 -14.74 -33.40
N GLY A 91 -14.21 -15.40 -34.44
CA GLY A 91 -14.05 -16.84 -34.67
C GLY A 91 -14.95 -17.69 -33.81
N LEU A 92 -14.72 -18.99 -33.83
CA LEU A 92 -15.46 -19.98 -33.06
C LEU A 92 -14.48 -20.78 -32.19
N LEU A 93 -14.66 -20.70 -30.89
CA LEU A 93 -13.87 -21.47 -29.92
C LEU A 93 -14.53 -22.81 -29.67
N LYS A 94 -13.75 -23.90 -29.76
CA LYS A 94 -14.23 -25.26 -29.54
C LYS A 94 -13.47 -25.96 -28.42
N LYS A 95 -14.14 -26.88 -27.75
CA LYS A 95 -13.49 -27.80 -26.82
C LYS A 95 -12.43 -28.62 -27.56
N GLY A 96 -11.23 -28.68 -27.04
CA GLY A 96 -10.09 -29.38 -27.62
C GLY A 96 -9.11 -28.50 -28.38
N ASP A 97 -9.47 -27.25 -28.68
CA ASP A 97 -8.59 -26.31 -29.35
C ASP A 97 -7.33 -26.00 -28.51
N TYR A 98 -6.20 -25.81 -29.20
CA TYR A 98 -4.99 -25.29 -28.60
C TYR A 98 -5.00 -23.78 -28.67
N PHE A 99 -4.51 -23.14 -27.65
CA PHE A 99 -4.55 -21.70 -27.55
C PHE A 99 -3.31 -21.10 -26.86
N VAL A 100 -3.05 -19.84 -27.14
CA VAL A 100 -2.10 -18.99 -26.45
C VAL A 100 -2.87 -17.88 -25.75
N CYS A 101 -2.46 -17.57 -24.54
CA CYS A 101 -3.04 -16.55 -23.71
C CYS A 101 -1.94 -15.74 -23.00
N GLY A 102 -1.64 -14.54 -23.50
CA GLY A 102 -0.48 -13.80 -23.03
C GLY A 102 0.82 -14.61 -23.18
N ASN A 103 1.48 -14.92 -22.06
CA ASN A 103 2.74 -15.67 -22.00
C ASN A 103 2.55 -17.18 -21.73
N THR A 104 1.31 -17.62 -21.61
CA THR A 104 0.96 -19.04 -21.36
C THR A 104 0.20 -19.65 -22.51
N TRP A 105 0.14 -20.95 -22.55
CA TRP A 105 -0.58 -21.72 -23.55
C TRP A 105 -1.36 -22.87 -22.89
N GLY A 106 -2.23 -23.50 -23.62
CA GLY A 106 -2.97 -24.62 -23.12
C GLY A 106 -3.83 -25.29 -24.17
N LYS A 107 -4.62 -26.28 -23.70
CA LYS A 107 -5.65 -26.97 -24.50
C LYS A 107 -6.99 -26.86 -23.79
N ILE A 108 -8.02 -26.44 -24.47
CA ILE A 108 -9.37 -26.33 -23.92
C ILE A 108 -9.88 -27.70 -23.45
N ARG A 109 -9.91 -27.90 -22.14
CA ARG A 109 -10.46 -29.12 -21.52
C ARG A 109 -11.97 -29.01 -21.30
N ALA A 110 -12.42 -27.84 -20.85
CA ALA A 110 -13.82 -27.52 -20.66
C ALA A 110 -14.03 -26.02 -20.78
N MET A 111 -15.23 -25.61 -21.15
CA MET A 111 -15.70 -24.23 -21.17
C MET A 111 -17.00 -24.18 -20.37
N ILE A 112 -17.13 -23.11 -19.57
CA ILE A 112 -18.29 -22.88 -18.72
C ILE A 112 -18.83 -21.48 -19.07
N ASP A 113 -20.11 -21.38 -19.35
CA ASP A 113 -20.76 -20.10 -19.64
C ASP A 113 -21.05 -19.28 -18.38
N TYR A 114 -21.60 -18.09 -18.55
CA TYR A 114 -21.97 -17.19 -17.47
C TYR A 114 -23.13 -17.74 -16.58
N GLU A 115 -23.86 -18.77 -17.01
CA GLU A 115 -24.87 -19.47 -16.21
C GLU A 115 -24.30 -20.66 -15.42
N GLY A 116 -23.01 -20.98 -15.61
CA GLY A 116 -22.33 -22.12 -14.97
C GLY A 116 -22.55 -23.45 -15.72
N LYS A 117 -23.05 -23.42 -16.95
CA LYS A 117 -23.26 -24.62 -17.79
C LYS A 117 -22.00 -24.91 -18.62
N ILE A 118 -21.69 -26.19 -18.77
CA ILE A 118 -20.63 -26.64 -19.68
C ILE A 118 -21.10 -26.50 -21.13
N VAL A 119 -20.29 -25.78 -21.92
CA VAL A 119 -20.54 -25.58 -23.36
C VAL A 119 -19.40 -26.18 -24.18
N ASN A 120 -19.68 -26.62 -25.37
CA ASN A 120 -18.69 -27.21 -26.29
C ASN A 120 -18.16 -26.21 -27.31
N GLU A 121 -18.88 -25.14 -27.56
CA GLU A 121 -18.54 -24.06 -28.48
C GLU A 121 -18.88 -22.72 -27.88
N ALA A 122 -18.07 -21.70 -28.20
CA ALA A 122 -18.31 -20.31 -27.80
C ALA A 122 -18.12 -19.38 -29.01
N THR A 123 -19.11 -18.49 -29.21
CA THR A 123 -19.18 -17.53 -30.32
C THR A 123 -18.69 -16.14 -29.88
N PRO A 124 -18.45 -15.20 -30.82
CA PRO A 124 -18.13 -13.82 -30.50
C PRO A 124 -19.14 -13.21 -29.54
N SER A 125 -18.65 -12.30 -28.69
CA SER A 125 -19.36 -11.62 -27.59
C SER A 125 -19.80 -12.54 -26.43
N MET A 126 -19.45 -13.83 -26.45
CA MET A 126 -19.76 -14.77 -25.39
C MET A 126 -18.62 -14.79 -24.37
N PRO A 127 -18.86 -14.43 -23.08
CA PRO A 127 -17.89 -14.64 -22.02
C PRO A 127 -17.91 -16.12 -21.61
N VAL A 128 -16.74 -16.74 -21.54
CA VAL A 128 -16.58 -18.15 -21.14
C VAL A 128 -15.41 -18.31 -20.16
N GLU A 129 -15.64 -19.10 -19.12
CA GLU A 129 -14.58 -19.58 -18.24
C GLU A 129 -13.94 -20.81 -18.89
N ILE A 130 -12.65 -20.76 -19.16
CA ILE A 130 -11.89 -21.86 -19.77
C ILE A 130 -11.02 -22.60 -18.77
N LEU A 131 -10.92 -23.89 -18.93
CA LEU A 131 -10.05 -24.79 -18.20
C LEU A 131 -9.05 -25.45 -19.14
N GLY A 132 -7.82 -25.65 -18.67
CA GLY A 132 -6.78 -26.35 -19.42
C GLY A 132 -5.56 -25.52 -19.75
N MET A 133 -5.40 -24.38 -19.10
CA MET A 133 -4.18 -23.57 -19.12
C MET A 133 -3.07 -24.23 -18.31
N ASN A 134 -1.83 -24.00 -18.72
CA ASN A 134 -0.66 -24.47 -17.96
C ASN A 134 -0.29 -23.53 -16.81
N ASP A 135 -0.61 -22.24 -16.94
CA ASP A 135 -0.33 -21.20 -15.94
C ASP A 135 -1.42 -20.12 -16.02
N SER A 136 -1.48 -19.22 -15.06
CA SER A 136 -2.43 -18.09 -15.07
C SER A 136 -2.03 -17.06 -16.13
N ALA A 137 -3.02 -16.47 -16.78
CA ALA A 137 -2.82 -15.36 -17.71
C ALA A 137 -3.09 -14.01 -17.04
N PHE A 138 -2.57 -12.93 -17.62
CA PHE A 138 -2.85 -11.58 -17.15
C PHE A 138 -4.21 -11.10 -17.68
N ALA A 139 -4.94 -10.33 -16.88
CA ALA A 139 -6.12 -9.62 -17.33
C ALA A 139 -5.73 -8.65 -18.48
N GLY A 140 -6.57 -8.59 -19.51
CA GLY A 140 -6.25 -7.84 -20.73
C GLY A 140 -5.29 -8.55 -21.70
N ALA A 141 -4.78 -9.74 -21.36
CA ALA A 141 -3.94 -10.50 -22.28
C ALA A 141 -4.75 -10.95 -23.51
N GLU A 142 -4.10 -10.92 -24.68
CA GLU A 142 -4.65 -11.42 -25.91
C GLU A 142 -4.79 -12.95 -25.86
N PHE A 143 -5.95 -13.44 -26.24
CA PHE A 143 -6.27 -14.86 -26.41
C PHE A 143 -6.33 -15.19 -27.90
N LEU A 144 -5.64 -16.24 -28.33
CA LEU A 144 -5.56 -16.67 -29.70
C LEU A 144 -5.57 -18.21 -29.78
N VAL A 145 -6.50 -18.77 -30.54
CA VAL A 145 -6.51 -20.21 -30.89
C VAL A 145 -5.47 -20.47 -31.98
N THR A 146 -4.76 -21.58 -31.87
CA THR A 146 -3.73 -22.02 -32.82
C THR A 146 -4.14 -23.33 -33.46
N GLU A 147 -3.57 -23.64 -34.62
CA GLU A 147 -3.88 -24.88 -35.37
C GLU A 147 -3.36 -26.11 -34.64
N ASP A 148 -2.22 -26.00 -33.97
CA ASP A 148 -1.56 -27.10 -33.29
C ASP A 148 -0.85 -26.66 -31.99
N GLU A 149 -0.42 -27.66 -31.22
CA GLU A 149 0.25 -27.48 -29.92
C GLU A 149 1.62 -26.82 -30.04
N ASP A 150 2.37 -27.17 -31.10
CA ASP A 150 3.75 -26.69 -31.23
C ASP A 150 3.79 -25.21 -31.56
N LYS A 151 2.87 -24.71 -32.39
CA LYS A 151 2.69 -23.27 -32.63
C LYS A 151 2.28 -22.54 -31.34
N ALA A 152 1.41 -23.13 -30.53
CA ALA A 152 1.02 -22.53 -29.24
C ALA A 152 2.23 -22.38 -28.30
N LYS A 153 3.06 -23.41 -28.18
CA LYS A 153 4.28 -23.39 -27.37
C LYS A 153 5.29 -22.35 -27.85
N GLU A 154 5.52 -22.30 -29.16
CA GLU A 154 6.48 -21.38 -29.77
C GLU A 154 6.09 -19.93 -29.51
N ILE A 155 4.83 -19.57 -29.77
CA ILE A 155 4.33 -18.20 -29.54
C ILE A 155 4.42 -17.83 -28.05
N ALA A 156 4.01 -18.72 -27.15
CA ALA A 156 4.08 -18.47 -25.72
C ALA A 156 5.53 -18.25 -25.23
N LYS A 157 6.46 -19.09 -25.73
CA LYS A 157 7.89 -18.98 -25.42
C LYS A 157 8.46 -17.64 -25.90
N PHE A 158 8.20 -17.27 -27.16
CA PHE A 158 8.64 -16.02 -27.74
C PHE A 158 8.12 -14.79 -26.96
N ARG A 159 6.84 -14.80 -26.59
CA ARG A 159 6.25 -13.72 -25.77
C ARG A 159 6.88 -13.64 -24.37
N LYS A 160 7.18 -14.79 -23.76
CA LYS A 160 7.85 -14.86 -22.44
C LYS A 160 9.27 -14.32 -22.47
N GLU A 161 10.05 -14.64 -23.50
CA GLU A 161 11.42 -14.16 -23.67
C GLU A 161 11.46 -12.63 -23.91
N ASN A 162 10.58 -12.09 -24.73
CA ASN A 162 10.48 -10.65 -24.99
C ASN A 162 10.08 -9.84 -23.75
N ASN A 163 9.14 -10.35 -22.95
CA ASN A 163 8.75 -9.69 -21.70
C ASN A 163 9.87 -9.73 -20.65
N SER A 164 10.66 -10.81 -20.61
CA SER A 164 11.83 -10.90 -19.73
C SER A 164 12.95 -9.95 -20.14
N GLY A 165 13.13 -9.71 -21.45
CA GLY A 165 14.09 -8.75 -22.00
C GLY A 165 13.77 -7.30 -21.60
N ASN A 166 12.53 -6.88 -21.70
CA ASN A 166 12.10 -5.54 -21.29
C ASN A 166 12.27 -5.28 -19.78
N ASN A 167 11.98 -6.28 -18.94
CA ASN A 167 12.20 -6.18 -17.50
C ASN A 167 13.69 -6.08 -17.11
N ASN A 168 14.59 -6.68 -17.89
CA ASN A 168 16.03 -6.57 -17.66
C ASN A 168 16.59 -5.19 -18.09
N ILE A 169 16.01 -4.53 -19.08
CA ILE A 169 16.39 -3.17 -19.50
C ILE A 169 15.96 -2.15 -18.44
N LEU A 170 14.79 -2.32 -17.84
CA LEU A 170 14.32 -1.46 -16.75
C LEU A 170 15.17 -1.65 -15.48
N LYS A 171 15.52 -2.89 -15.12
CA LYS A 171 16.44 -3.18 -14.01
C LYS A 171 17.88 -2.74 -14.26
N ALA A 172 18.33 -2.62 -15.50
CA ALA A 172 19.64 -2.07 -15.83
C ALA A 172 19.70 -0.54 -15.68
N LYS A 173 18.59 0.17 -15.87
CA LYS A 173 18.50 1.61 -15.58
C LYS A 173 18.57 1.91 -14.07
N ASP A 174 17.99 1.05 -13.24
CA ASP A 174 18.08 1.18 -11.77
C ASP A 174 19.50 0.88 -11.22
N LYS A 175 20.34 0.14 -11.96
CA LYS A 175 21.74 -0.12 -11.55
C LYS A 175 22.68 1.05 -11.78
N THR A 176 22.34 2.04 -12.59
CA THR A 176 23.16 3.24 -12.81
C THR A 176 23.02 4.26 -11.67
N THR A 177 22.02 4.10 -10.79
CA THR A 177 21.83 4.94 -9.60
C THR A 177 22.54 4.42 -8.36
N LEU A 178 23.37 3.35 -8.46
CA LEU A 178 24.12 2.78 -7.33
C LEU A 178 25.24 3.70 -6.79
N PHE A 179 25.46 4.88 -7.37
CA PHE A 179 26.46 5.84 -6.91
C PHE A 179 25.87 7.19 -6.44
N GLU A 180 24.54 7.33 -6.41
CA GLU A 180 23.91 8.51 -5.84
C GLU A 180 23.37 8.21 -4.43
N ASN A 181 24.07 8.78 -3.46
CA ASN A 181 23.69 9.03 -2.07
C ASN A 181 23.04 7.90 -1.23
N LYS A 182 23.80 7.54 -0.19
CA LYS A 182 23.38 6.84 1.02
C LYS A 182 22.30 7.62 1.83
N ASP A 183 21.20 7.96 1.27
CA ASP A 183 19.96 8.09 2.03
C ASP A 183 19.32 6.71 1.99
N SER A 184 19.71 5.85 2.91
CA SER A 184 19.12 4.53 3.10
C SER A 184 17.69 4.73 3.62
N LYS A 185 16.74 4.85 2.68
CA LYS A 185 15.32 4.78 3.03
C LYS A 185 15.05 3.45 3.70
N GLU A 186 14.35 3.46 4.80
CA GLU A 186 13.88 2.21 5.39
C GLU A 186 12.87 1.54 4.46
N GLU A 187 13.09 0.25 4.15
CA GLU A 187 12.25 -0.51 3.24
C GLU A 187 11.27 -1.39 4.01
N LEU A 188 9.98 -1.25 3.73
CA LEU A 188 8.93 -2.16 4.18
C LEU A 188 8.75 -3.25 3.15
N ASN A 189 9.20 -4.45 3.43
CA ASN A 189 9.03 -5.60 2.56
C ASN A 189 7.60 -6.15 2.67
N ILE A 190 6.95 -6.41 1.53
CA ILE A 190 5.55 -6.85 1.46
C ILE A 190 5.44 -8.05 0.51
N ILE A 191 4.71 -9.06 0.93
CA ILE A 191 4.27 -10.18 0.09
C ILE A 191 2.77 -10.12 -0.03
N ILE A 192 2.26 -10.17 -1.26
CA ILE A 192 0.84 -10.07 -1.58
C ILE A 192 0.38 -11.39 -2.21
N LYS A 193 -0.69 -11.97 -1.65
CA LYS A 193 -1.42 -13.08 -2.28
C LYS A 193 -2.88 -12.69 -2.43
N SER A 194 -3.45 -12.88 -3.60
CA SER A 194 -4.84 -12.52 -3.89
C SER A 194 -5.59 -13.65 -4.60
N ASP A 195 -6.90 -13.52 -4.65
CA ASP A 195 -7.79 -14.48 -5.30
C ASP A 195 -7.68 -14.43 -6.84
N VAL A 196 -7.58 -13.22 -7.39
CA VAL A 196 -7.55 -12.97 -8.84
C VAL A 196 -6.45 -11.98 -9.21
N GLN A 197 -6.04 -12.03 -10.48
CA GLN A 197 -4.97 -11.21 -11.02
C GLN A 197 -5.30 -9.69 -10.94
N GLY A 198 -6.54 -9.31 -11.27
CA GLY A 198 -6.97 -7.91 -11.24
C GLY A 198 -6.87 -7.28 -9.85
N SER A 199 -7.29 -8.00 -8.80
CA SER A 199 -7.15 -7.56 -7.41
C SER A 199 -5.68 -7.41 -7.00
N ASN A 200 -4.84 -8.34 -7.46
CA ASN A 200 -3.40 -8.33 -7.20
C ASN A 200 -2.73 -7.08 -7.80
N GLU A 201 -2.97 -6.80 -9.07
CA GLU A 201 -2.42 -5.62 -9.76
C GLU A 201 -2.94 -4.31 -9.19
N ALA A 202 -4.25 -4.24 -8.86
CA ALA A 202 -4.82 -3.05 -8.25
C ALA A 202 -4.17 -2.73 -6.90
N LEU A 203 -3.97 -3.75 -6.06
CA LEU A 203 -3.31 -3.60 -4.76
C LEU A 203 -1.84 -3.17 -4.93
N LYS A 204 -1.10 -3.86 -5.80
CA LYS A 204 0.29 -3.53 -6.13
C LYS A 204 0.43 -2.09 -6.61
N ASN A 205 -0.33 -1.69 -7.63
CA ASN A 205 -0.28 -0.34 -8.19
C ASN A 205 -0.67 0.75 -7.17
N SER A 206 -1.56 0.41 -6.22
CA SER A 206 -1.96 1.34 -5.17
C SER A 206 -0.90 1.48 -4.08
N ILE A 207 -0.22 0.40 -3.71
CA ILE A 207 0.90 0.42 -2.78
C ILE A 207 2.10 1.14 -3.38
N ASP A 208 2.41 0.93 -4.67
CA ASP A 208 3.51 1.60 -5.38
C ASP A 208 3.31 3.13 -5.49
N LYS A 209 2.07 3.62 -5.37
CA LYS A 209 1.74 5.06 -5.33
C LYS A 209 1.98 5.71 -3.98
N ILE A 210 2.16 4.94 -2.90
CA ILE A 210 2.50 5.48 -1.59
C ILE A 210 3.98 5.87 -1.62
N VAL A 211 4.25 7.17 -1.80
CA VAL A 211 5.62 7.70 -1.90
C VAL A 211 5.91 8.56 -0.68
N HIS A 212 6.99 8.25 0.02
CA HIS A 212 7.50 9.07 1.13
C HIS A 212 9.01 9.34 0.97
N ALA A 213 9.52 10.42 1.59
CA ALA A 213 10.92 10.81 1.48
C ALA A 213 11.88 9.83 2.18
N GLU A 214 11.49 9.31 3.35
CA GLU A 214 12.34 8.55 4.26
C GLU A 214 12.10 7.04 4.24
N VAL A 215 10.89 6.59 3.85
CA VAL A 215 10.49 5.17 3.83
C VAL A 215 9.97 4.78 2.45
N LYS A 216 10.09 3.49 2.11
CA LYS A 216 9.63 2.94 0.83
C LYS A 216 9.00 1.56 1.02
N SER A 217 7.87 1.32 0.37
CA SER A 217 7.31 -0.03 0.21
C SER A 217 8.08 -0.81 -0.86
N LYS A 218 8.35 -2.08 -0.59
CA LYS A 218 9.00 -3.00 -1.53
C LYS A 218 8.23 -4.30 -1.61
N ILE A 219 7.59 -4.52 -2.74
CA ILE A 219 6.85 -5.76 -2.99
C ILE A 219 7.85 -6.84 -3.41
N ILE A 220 8.07 -7.83 -2.53
CA ILE A 220 8.99 -8.96 -2.76
C ILE A 220 8.33 -10.00 -3.66
N LEU A 221 7.06 -10.32 -3.38
CA LEU A 221 6.26 -11.26 -4.16
C LEU A 221 4.83 -10.75 -4.28
N SER A 222 4.29 -10.83 -5.47
CA SER A 222 2.88 -10.52 -5.77
C SER A 222 2.35 -11.64 -6.66
N ASP A 223 1.46 -12.48 -6.14
CA ASP A 223 1.03 -13.71 -6.79
C ASP A 223 -0.43 -14.03 -6.46
N ILE A 224 -1.04 -14.94 -7.20
CA ILE A 224 -2.44 -15.35 -7.03
C ILE A 224 -2.57 -16.73 -6.41
N GLY A 225 -3.70 -16.97 -5.79
CA GLY A 225 -4.04 -18.25 -5.15
C GLY A 225 -3.86 -18.24 -3.64
N MET A 226 -3.96 -19.41 -3.02
CA MET A 226 -3.86 -19.55 -1.56
C MET A 226 -2.43 -19.33 -1.09
N ILE A 227 -2.30 -18.83 0.13
CA ILE A 227 -1.02 -18.71 0.82
C ILE A 227 -0.52 -20.13 1.15
N ASN A 228 0.69 -20.45 0.76
CA ASN A 228 1.35 -21.73 0.97
C ASN A 228 2.59 -21.60 1.89
N GLU A 229 3.25 -22.71 2.22
CA GLU A 229 4.40 -22.74 3.12
C GLU A 229 5.62 -22.00 2.55
N THR A 230 5.75 -21.97 1.22
CA THR A 230 6.84 -21.25 0.55
C THR A 230 6.67 -19.74 0.75
N ASP A 231 5.43 -19.24 0.68
CA ASP A 231 5.12 -17.82 0.91
C ASP A 231 5.46 -17.41 2.35
N VAL A 232 5.11 -18.27 3.33
CA VAL A 232 5.43 -18.04 4.76
C VAL A 232 6.95 -18.06 4.99
N SER A 233 7.65 -19.02 4.39
CA SER A 233 9.11 -19.12 4.50
C SER A 233 9.81 -17.91 3.87
N LEU A 234 9.31 -17.45 2.73
CA LEU A 234 9.82 -16.24 2.08
C LEU A 234 9.55 -14.99 2.93
N ALA A 235 8.36 -14.88 3.53
CA ALA A 235 8.02 -13.78 4.43
C ALA A 235 9.00 -13.70 5.61
N LYS A 236 9.33 -14.85 6.20
CA LYS A 236 10.34 -14.92 7.27
C LYS A 236 11.73 -14.50 6.80
N ALA A 237 12.18 -15.05 5.66
CA ALA A 237 13.53 -14.80 5.14
C ALA A 237 13.74 -13.33 4.73
N SER A 238 12.69 -12.64 4.31
CA SER A 238 12.73 -11.25 3.87
C SER A 238 12.19 -10.25 4.90
N GLU A 239 11.83 -10.71 6.10
CA GLU A 239 11.18 -9.89 7.14
C GLU A 239 9.97 -9.11 6.58
N ALA A 240 9.19 -9.77 5.69
CA ALA A 240 8.11 -9.14 4.98
C ALA A 240 6.76 -9.33 5.67
N ILE A 241 5.89 -8.34 5.55
CA ILE A 241 4.49 -8.46 5.91
C ILE A 241 3.79 -9.31 4.86
N LEU A 242 3.04 -10.33 5.30
CA LEU A 242 2.28 -11.22 4.43
C LEU A 242 0.80 -10.80 4.39
N ILE A 243 0.36 -10.30 3.23
CA ILE A 243 -1.00 -9.82 2.99
C ILE A 243 -1.76 -10.84 2.14
N GLY A 244 -2.87 -11.34 2.67
CA GLY A 244 -3.85 -12.16 1.95
C GLY A 244 -5.09 -11.35 1.59
N PHE A 245 -5.32 -11.10 0.30
CA PHE A 245 -6.49 -10.39 -0.19
C PHE A 245 -7.51 -11.38 -0.76
N ASN A 246 -8.67 -11.49 -0.11
CA ASN A 246 -9.72 -12.50 -0.39
C ASN A 246 -9.24 -13.96 -0.35
N VAL A 247 -8.05 -14.24 0.15
CA VAL A 247 -7.49 -15.60 0.22
C VAL A 247 -7.14 -15.98 1.65
N LYS A 248 -7.12 -17.29 1.89
CA LYS A 248 -6.73 -17.87 3.18
C LYS A 248 -5.50 -18.78 2.98
N PRO A 249 -4.70 -19.00 4.01
CA PRO A 249 -3.61 -19.96 3.94
C PRO A 249 -4.16 -21.39 3.85
N ASN A 250 -3.36 -22.27 3.27
CA ASN A 250 -3.60 -23.70 3.41
C ASN A 250 -3.32 -24.12 4.87
N ARG A 251 -3.63 -25.36 5.21
CA ARG A 251 -3.52 -25.85 6.59
C ARG A 251 -2.07 -25.87 7.08
N GLU A 252 -1.15 -26.24 6.21
CA GLU A 252 0.28 -26.35 6.45
C GLU A 252 0.92 -24.97 6.61
N ALA A 253 0.59 -24.02 5.74
CA ALA A 253 1.05 -22.63 5.85
C ALA A 253 0.57 -21.93 7.13
N LYS A 254 -0.68 -22.19 7.53
CA LYS A 254 -1.21 -21.64 8.79
C LYS A 254 -0.40 -22.14 9.98
N LYS A 255 -0.15 -23.47 10.06
CA LYS A 255 0.64 -24.07 11.12
C LYS A 255 2.07 -23.53 11.14
N LEU A 256 2.71 -23.43 9.97
CA LEU A 256 4.05 -22.88 9.83
C LEU A 256 4.15 -21.40 10.24
N ALA A 257 3.14 -20.58 9.90
CA ALA A 257 3.07 -19.18 10.31
C ALA A 257 2.97 -19.04 11.84
N GLU A 258 2.14 -19.87 12.49
CA GLU A 258 2.02 -19.93 13.94
C GLU A 258 3.35 -20.35 14.60
N GLU A 259 4.02 -21.41 14.10
CA GLU A 259 5.31 -21.89 14.60
C GLU A 259 6.44 -20.87 14.45
N GLN A 260 6.39 -20.07 13.39
CA GLN A 260 7.43 -19.08 13.09
C GLN A 260 7.09 -17.67 13.57
N ASN A 261 5.96 -17.47 14.25
CA ASN A 261 5.42 -16.18 14.70
C ASN A 261 5.29 -15.15 13.56
N ILE A 262 4.86 -15.60 12.37
CA ILE A 262 4.58 -14.72 11.24
C ILE A 262 3.11 -14.38 11.23
N GLU A 263 2.81 -13.10 11.29
CA GLU A 263 1.45 -12.61 11.22
C GLU A 263 1.00 -12.49 9.75
N ILE A 264 -0.12 -13.17 9.43
CA ILE A 264 -0.77 -13.05 8.11
C ILE A 264 -1.94 -12.08 8.26
N LYS A 265 -1.91 -10.99 7.51
CA LYS A 265 -3.00 -10.00 7.47
C LYS A 265 -3.98 -10.31 6.36
N TYR A 266 -5.28 -10.34 6.68
CA TYR A 266 -6.35 -10.67 5.74
C TYR A 266 -7.21 -9.44 5.48
N PHE A 267 -7.45 -9.17 4.19
CA PHE A 267 -8.29 -8.06 3.76
C PHE A 267 -9.23 -8.50 2.63
N ASN A 268 -10.41 -7.90 2.57
CA ASN A 268 -11.39 -8.03 1.48
C ASN A 268 -11.72 -6.66 0.87
N ILE A 269 -11.22 -5.58 1.46
CA ILE A 269 -11.39 -4.22 0.99
C ILE A 269 -10.01 -3.63 0.75
N ILE A 270 -9.76 -3.14 -0.49
CA ILE A 270 -8.45 -2.60 -0.89
C ILE A 270 -8.02 -1.44 0.00
N TYR A 271 -8.95 -0.55 0.35
CA TYR A 271 -8.64 0.60 1.20
C TYR A 271 -8.16 0.24 2.60
N GLU A 272 -8.69 -0.83 3.19
CA GLU A 272 -8.23 -1.33 4.50
C GLU A 272 -6.80 -1.88 4.43
N ALA A 273 -6.47 -2.57 3.33
CA ALA A 273 -5.12 -3.06 3.09
C ALA A 273 -4.12 -1.91 2.90
N LEU A 274 -4.51 -0.86 2.17
CA LEU A 274 -3.68 0.33 1.97
C LEU A 274 -3.47 1.09 3.29
N GLU A 275 -4.53 1.33 4.07
CA GLU A 275 -4.43 1.98 5.38
C GLU A 275 -3.51 1.20 6.34
N TYR A 276 -3.54 -0.13 6.27
CA TYR A 276 -2.64 -0.97 7.05
C TYR A 276 -1.17 -0.78 6.61
N VAL A 277 -0.90 -0.75 5.30
CA VAL A 277 0.45 -0.52 4.77
C VAL A 277 0.95 0.89 5.11
N GLU A 278 0.10 1.91 5.02
CA GLU A 278 0.43 3.29 5.42
C GLU A 278 0.77 3.38 6.91
N LYS A 279 0.01 2.70 7.77
CA LYS A 279 0.31 2.63 9.20
C LYS A 279 1.62 1.89 9.48
N ALA A 280 1.89 0.80 8.76
CA ALA A 280 3.14 0.06 8.90
C ALA A 280 4.35 0.89 8.45
N LEU A 281 4.24 1.62 7.34
CA LEU A 281 5.27 2.56 6.88
C LEU A 281 5.46 3.72 7.87
N SER A 282 4.38 4.27 8.43
CA SER A 282 4.45 5.32 9.46
C SER A 282 5.17 4.84 10.72
N GLY A 283 5.02 3.57 11.08
CA GLY A 283 5.72 2.94 12.21
C GLY A 283 7.22 2.79 12.02
N LEU A 284 7.74 2.89 10.79
CA LEU A 284 9.16 2.91 10.47
C LEU A 284 9.78 4.30 10.56
N LEU A 285 8.97 5.36 10.60
CA LEU A 285 9.47 6.72 10.72
C LEU A 285 10.00 6.98 12.13
N GLU A 286 11.15 7.63 12.23
CA GLU A 286 11.60 8.13 13.52
C GLU A 286 10.60 9.15 14.06
N PRO A 287 10.21 9.03 15.34
CA PRO A 287 9.25 9.96 15.92
C PRO A 287 9.82 11.38 16.00
N ASP A 288 9.02 12.36 15.69
CA ASP A 288 9.40 13.76 15.90
C ASP A 288 9.57 14.05 17.41
N ILE A 289 10.72 14.61 17.76
CA ILE A 289 11.03 15.00 19.13
C ILE A 289 10.59 16.45 19.33
N LYS A 290 9.53 16.64 20.10
CA LYS A 290 9.09 17.98 20.51
C LYS A 290 9.58 18.28 21.91
N GLU A 291 10.48 19.25 22.02
CA GLU A 291 10.92 19.78 23.29
C GLU A 291 10.01 20.94 23.70
N THR A 292 9.43 20.83 24.89
CA THR A 292 8.62 21.90 25.46
C THR A 292 9.26 22.34 26.76
N VAL A 293 9.75 23.59 26.82
CA VAL A 293 10.33 24.16 28.05
C VAL A 293 9.23 24.25 29.10
N SER A 294 9.44 23.60 30.24
CA SER A 294 8.51 23.58 31.38
C SER A 294 8.80 24.66 32.43
N GLY A 295 10.04 25.11 32.49
CA GLY A 295 10.44 26.20 33.40
C GLY A 295 11.90 26.50 33.30
N SER A 296 12.27 27.67 33.82
CA SER A 296 13.66 28.16 33.88
C SER A 296 14.01 28.67 35.27
N ALA A 297 15.28 28.44 35.70
CA ALA A 297 15.80 28.94 36.95
C ALA A 297 17.19 29.55 36.76
N GLU A 298 17.44 30.67 37.38
CA GLU A 298 18.73 31.32 37.40
C GLU A 298 19.55 30.89 38.62
N ILE A 299 20.81 30.51 38.42
CA ILE A 299 21.73 30.12 39.49
C ILE A 299 22.22 31.36 40.22
N GLN A 300 21.87 31.44 41.51
CA GLN A 300 22.29 32.54 42.38
C GLN A 300 23.57 32.20 43.19
N LYS A 301 23.69 30.94 43.66
CA LYS A 301 24.85 30.48 44.46
C LYS A 301 25.11 29.00 44.23
N VAL A 302 26.37 28.59 44.34
CA VAL A 302 26.74 27.16 44.22
C VAL A 302 27.12 26.61 45.59
N PHE A 303 26.48 25.54 46.02
CA PHE A 303 26.71 24.89 47.31
C PHE A 303 27.46 23.56 47.12
N LYS A 304 28.42 23.28 48.00
CA LYS A 304 29.04 21.94 48.11
C LYS A 304 28.38 21.18 49.24
N VAL A 305 27.77 20.02 48.93
CA VAL A 305 27.14 19.18 49.92
C VAL A 305 27.82 17.82 49.94
N SER A 306 28.19 17.32 51.10
CA SER A 306 29.05 16.15 51.30
C SER A 306 28.49 14.86 50.65
N ASN A 307 27.16 14.71 50.51
CA ASN A 307 26.52 13.51 50.00
C ASN A 307 25.87 13.67 48.59
N ALA A 308 25.80 14.87 48.02
CA ALA A 308 25.13 15.14 46.75
C ALA A 308 26.01 15.93 45.75
N GLY A 309 27.30 16.10 46.03
CA GLY A 309 28.21 16.83 45.16
C GLY A 309 27.99 18.36 45.19
N ARG A 310 28.01 19.00 44.02
CA ARG A 310 27.67 20.42 43.89
C ARG A 310 26.20 20.59 43.54
N ILE A 311 25.52 21.47 44.23
CA ILE A 311 24.12 21.83 44.06
C ILE A 311 24.01 23.28 43.62
N ALA A 312 23.27 23.55 42.56
CA ALA A 312 22.97 24.89 42.11
C ALA A 312 21.82 25.49 42.93
N GLY A 313 22.15 26.45 43.82
CA GLY A 313 21.13 27.26 44.47
C GLY A 313 20.56 28.26 43.49
N SER A 314 19.34 27.98 43.01
CA SER A 314 18.71 28.69 41.93
C SER A 314 17.35 29.26 42.34
N LYS A 315 16.92 30.32 41.66
CA LYS A 315 15.58 30.88 41.79
C LYS A 315 14.81 30.60 40.47
N VAL A 316 13.63 30.01 40.56
CA VAL A 316 12.77 29.76 39.39
C VAL A 316 12.29 31.13 38.88
N VAL A 317 12.62 31.42 37.61
CA VAL A 317 12.26 32.68 36.94
C VAL A 317 10.93 32.54 36.24
N ASP A 318 10.71 31.40 35.55
CA ASP A 318 9.49 31.13 34.80
C ASP A 318 9.10 29.65 34.86
N GLY A 319 7.80 29.40 34.79
CA GLY A 319 7.25 28.05 34.74
C GLY A 319 7.42 27.21 36.01
N GLU A 320 7.63 25.92 35.84
CA GLU A 320 7.86 24.95 36.92
C GLU A 320 9.01 23.99 36.59
N ILE A 321 9.82 23.67 37.60
CA ILE A 321 10.89 22.68 37.45
C ILE A 321 10.52 21.40 38.18
N LYS A 322 10.53 20.27 37.46
CA LYS A 322 10.19 18.94 37.99
C LYS A 322 11.42 18.07 38.18
N ASN A 323 11.39 17.26 39.21
CA ASN A 323 12.41 16.25 39.46
C ASN A 323 12.39 15.20 38.36
N LYS A 324 13.56 14.71 37.93
CA LYS A 324 13.74 13.74 36.82
C LYS A 324 13.32 14.24 35.42
N SER A 325 13.14 15.56 35.26
CA SER A 325 12.96 16.13 33.91
C SER A 325 14.32 16.31 33.24
N LYS A 326 14.32 16.45 31.91
CA LYS A 326 15.48 16.88 31.16
C LYS A 326 15.78 18.34 31.48
N ALA A 327 17.08 18.70 31.54
CA ALA A 327 17.47 20.06 31.78
C ALA A 327 18.75 20.39 31.02
N ARG A 328 18.83 21.61 30.52
CA ARG A 328 20.04 22.18 29.94
C ARG A 328 20.49 23.42 30.70
N ILE A 329 21.79 23.64 30.73
CA ILE A 329 22.36 24.86 31.29
C ILE A 329 22.82 25.74 30.15
N THR A 330 22.38 26.98 30.19
CA THR A 330 22.80 28.02 29.26
C THR A 330 23.68 29.05 29.99
N ARG A 331 24.88 29.29 29.47
CA ARG A 331 25.85 30.27 29.95
C ARG A 331 26.16 31.26 28.84
N ASP A 332 25.93 32.55 29.07
CA ASP A 332 26.15 33.61 28.07
C ASP A 332 25.49 33.29 26.69
N GLY A 333 24.30 32.67 26.70
CA GLY A 333 23.56 32.28 25.49
C GLY A 333 24.03 30.98 24.84
N VAL A 334 25.01 30.27 25.41
CA VAL A 334 25.53 29.00 24.89
C VAL A 334 25.13 27.85 25.82
N VAL A 335 24.63 26.75 25.25
CA VAL A 335 24.32 25.53 26.02
C VAL A 335 25.65 24.85 26.39
N VAL A 336 25.95 24.79 27.70
CA VAL A 336 27.16 24.17 28.23
C VAL A 336 26.95 22.76 28.78
N TYR A 337 25.70 22.39 29.01
CA TYR A 337 25.31 21.06 29.48
C TYR A 337 23.89 20.74 29.08
N ASP A 338 23.67 19.48 28.74
CA ASP A 338 22.35 18.89 28.51
C ASP A 338 22.30 17.53 29.20
N GLY A 339 21.29 17.30 30.03
CA GLY A 339 21.14 16.08 30.81
C GLY A 339 19.85 16.01 31.62
N GLU A 340 19.92 15.51 32.84
CA GLU A 340 18.75 15.19 33.66
C GLU A 340 18.88 15.76 35.07
N ILE A 341 17.79 16.25 35.64
CA ILE A 341 17.68 16.65 37.03
C ILE A 341 17.57 15.40 37.92
N ILE A 342 18.59 15.19 38.77
CA ILE A 342 18.58 14.08 39.74
C ILE A 342 17.65 14.37 40.91
N SER A 343 17.80 15.60 41.46
CA SER A 343 17.05 15.98 42.65
C SER A 343 16.88 17.48 42.77
N ILE A 344 15.79 17.89 43.36
CA ILE A 344 15.47 19.27 43.69
C ILE A 344 15.28 19.37 45.21
N PHE A 345 15.92 20.34 45.84
CA PHE A 345 15.85 20.57 47.27
C PHE A 345 15.23 21.92 47.57
N ARG A 346 14.42 21.99 48.61
CA ARG A 346 13.92 23.22 49.21
C ARG A 346 14.07 23.14 50.70
N GLU A 347 14.75 24.12 51.29
CA GLU A 347 14.97 24.16 52.76
C GLU A 347 15.49 22.83 53.35
N LYS A 348 16.44 22.17 52.65
CA LYS A 348 17.01 20.83 52.97
C LYS A 348 16.13 19.62 52.74
N ASN A 349 14.86 19.78 52.31
CA ASN A 349 13.98 18.70 51.95
C ASN A 349 13.94 18.49 50.45
N GLN A 350 13.95 17.23 50.01
CA GLN A 350 13.78 16.89 48.59
C GLN A 350 12.30 17.07 48.19
N VAL A 351 12.05 17.79 47.10
CA VAL A 351 10.73 18.09 46.58
C VAL A 351 10.58 17.56 45.15
N LYS A 352 9.33 17.33 44.75
CA LYS A 352 9.02 16.79 43.41
C LYS A 352 9.01 17.89 42.35
N GLU A 353 8.57 19.09 42.72
CA GLU A 353 8.43 20.23 41.78
C GLU A 353 8.64 21.56 42.56
N VAL A 354 9.05 22.61 41.83
CA VAL A 354 9.21 23.97 42.33
C VAL A 354 8.65 24.94 41.31
N LYS A 355 7.88 25.94 41.76
CA LYS A 355 7.19 26.92 40.91
C LYS A 355 7.91 28.26 40.88
N THR A 356 7.51 29.09 39.89
CA THR A 356 8.02 30.45 39.69
C THR A 356 8.12 31.26 40.99
N GLY A 357 9.24 31.97 41.17
CA GLY A 357 9.51 32.83 42.30
C GLY A 357 10.11 32.13 43.52
N GLN A 358 10.13 30.78 43.54
CA GLN A 358 10.67 30.02 44.67
C GLN A 358 12.16 29.72 44.49
N GLU A 359 12.87 29.68 45.61
CA GLU A 359 14.27 29.27 45.64
C GLU A 359 14.40 27.78 45.87
N CYS A 360 15.33 27.15 45.16
CA CYS A 360 15.59 25.71 45.22
C CYS A 360 17.06 25.38 44.95
N GLY A 361 17.50 24.24 45.44
CA GLY A 361 18.78 23.64 45.07
C GLY A 361 18.56 22.57 43.99
N ILE A 362 19.19 22.66 42.84
CA ILE A 362 19.09 21.72 41.74
C ILE A 362 20.39 20.94 41.61
N ALA A 363 20.29 19.61 41.60
CA ALA A 363 21.39 18.71 41.31
C ALA A 363 21.17 18.06 39.93
N LEU A 364 22.17 18.14 39.06
CA LEU A 364 22.15 17.55 37.71
C LEU A 364 23.03 16.30 37.67
N LYS A 365 22.74 15.44 36.75
CA LYS A 365 23.48 14.21 36.53
C LYS A 365 24.80 14.52 35.85
N ASP A 366 25.89 14.02 36.46
CA ASP A 366 27.27 14.12 35.92
C ASP A 366 27.76 15.55 35.58
N PHE A 367 27.18 16.60 36.23
CA PHE A 367 27.56 17.98 36.03
C PHE A 367 27.85 18.69 37.36
N ILE A 368 29.01 19.31 37.43
CA ILE A 368 29.51 20.00 38.65
C ILE A 368 30.04 21.43 38.43
N ASP A 369 30.13 21.88 37.17
CA ASP A 369 30.71 23.19 36.81
C ASP A 369 29.66 24.30 36.75
N PHE A 370 28.83 24.40 37.81
CA PHE A 370 27.85 25.48 37.93
C PHE A 370 28.56 26.83 38.17
N LYS A 371 28.09 27.89 37.53
CA LYS A 371 28.49 29.28 37.79
C LYS A 371 27.27 30.14 38.12
N GLU A 372 27.52 31.22 38.85
CA GLU A 372 26.48 32.20 39.13
C GLU A 372 26.01 32.86 37.82
N LYS A 373 24.73 33.12 37.69
CA LYS A 373 24.01 33.64 36.50
C LYS A 373 23.84 32.64 35.36
N ASP A 374 24.25 31.36 35.49
CA ASP A 374 23.83 30.35 34.54
C ASP A 374 22.30 30.14 34.62
N ILE A 375 21.68 29.86 33.51
CA ILE A 375 20.23 29.55 33.43
C ILE A 375 20.05 28.05 33.26
N ILE A 376 19.30 27.43 34.15
CA ILE A 376 18.87 26.04 34.05
C ILE A 376 17.46 26.04 33.43
N GLU A 377 17.33 25.51 32.24
CA GLU A 377 16.04 25.30 31.59
C GLU A 377 15.61 23.83 31.72
N SER A 378 14.45 23.60 32.31
CA SER A 378 13.83 22.30 32.38
C SER A 378 12.89 22.13 31.20
N TYR A 379 12.94 20.98 30.49
CA TYR A 379 12.11 20.70 29.35
C TYR A 379 11.58 19.28 29.36
N LEU A 380 10.42 19.11 28.76
CA LEU A 380 9.79 17.82 28.51
C LEU A 380 10.05 17.42 27.06
N VAL A 381 10.35 16.16 26.86
CA VAL A 381 10.54 15.56 25.54
C VAL A 381 9.33 14.70 25.23
N GLU A 382 8.52 15.13 24.29
CA GLU A 382 7.38 14.37 23.79
C GLU A 382 7.77 13.76 22.44
N LYS A 383 7.61 12.44 22.32
CA LYS A 383 7.74 11.74 21.04
C LYS A 383 6.40 11.77 20.34
N ILE A 384 6.32 12.43 19.20
CA ILE A 384 5.12 12.50 18.38
C ILE A 384 5.30 11.50 17.24
N GLU A 385 4.40 10.52 17.14
CA GLU A 385 4.34 9.59 16.00
C GLU A 385 4.01 10.35 14.72
N ARG A 386 4.87 10.19 13.72
CA ARG A 386 4.66 10.76 12.38
C ARG A 386 3.71 9.88 11.59
N LYS A 387 2.86 10.48 10.75
CA LYS A 387 1.95 9.80 9.83
C LYS A 387 2.31 10.16 8.40
N ILE A 388 2.17 9.19 7.51
CA ILE A 388 2.32 9.35 6.06
C ILE A 388 1.03 9.89 5.47
#